data_834d95e20383b617ed38adf0b8d0f970
#
_entry.id   834d95e20383b617ed38adf0b8d0f970
#
_cell.length_a   1.000
_cell.length_b   1.000
_cell.length_c   1.000
_cell.angle_alpha   90.00
_cell.angle_beta   90.00
_cell.angle_gamma   90.00
#
_symmetry.space_group_name_H-M   'P 1'
#
loop_
_entity.id
_entity.type
_entity.pdbx_description
1 polymer ?
#
loop_
_entity_poly.entity_id
_entity_poly.type
_entity_poly.pdbx_seq_one_letter_code
_entity_poly.pdbx_strand_id
1 'polypeptide(L)'
;IKRVATDPIGNIGDWEGVDEPWLFLAACEEYYMCCLTCERHFTRLPIAVDATCSGVQILAGLARDESAARLVNVLPGDKPQDAYKAVADVAMPNIPVRLQPYTDRKVTKRTVMTLPYNSKPHSNRKYIREAYIEAGIDPTPEELTIVVKAVRDAMRQVLPGVMEVMEWIEKEVGVIMRSGATHLEWTTPSGFVVHQKLNKKHVESLRLQLLGKISKVTVATGDTDEVNVQKHKNTTSPNLIHSLDASLLHLATLRFDAPLALIHDSVLCRATDMGVLSYLLRETYMYLFAENDYLNDWATQVGAQTKPPIIDTLKPESVIESTYFFC
;
A
#
# COMPACT_ATOMS: atom_id res chain seq x y z
N ILE A 1 -12.26 -30.25 -11.10
CA ILE A 1 -11.56 -29.66 -12.26
C ILE A 1 -12.29 -30.05 -13.55
N LYS A 2 -12.33 -31.34 -13.97
CA LYS A 2 -12.91 -31.74 -15.26
C LYS A 2 -14.34 -31.25 -15.46
N ARG A 3 -15.24 -31.47 -14.46
CA ARG A 3 -16.65 -31.03 -14.54
C ARG A 3 -16.78 -29.52 -14.74
N VAL A 4 -16.01 -28.75 -13.95
CA VAL A 4 -16.00 -27.28 -14.02
C VAL A 4 -15.47 -26.81 -15.38
N ALA A 5 -14.37 -27.39 -15.87
CA ALA A 5 -13.77 -27.00 -17.15
C ALA A 5 -14.64 -27.33 -18.37
N THR A 6 -15.41 -28.45 -18.35
CA THR A 6 -16.22 -28.87 -19.50
C THR A 6 -17.62 -28.26 -19.53
N ASP A 7 -18.18 -27.92 -18.37
CA ASP A 7 -19.50 -27.27 -18.23
C ASP A 7 -19.48 -26.36 -16.98
N PRO A 8 -18.89 -25.16 -17.08
CA PRO A 8 -18.76 -24.25 -15.93
C PRO A 8 -20.12 -23.76 -15.44
N ILE A 9 -21.09 -23.56 -16.33
CA ILE A 9 -22.42 -23.04 -15.94
C ILE A 9 -23.23 -24.13 -15.25
N GLY A 10 -23.25 -25.36 -15.79
CA GLY A 10 -23.97 -26.48 -15.18
C GLY A 10 -23.35 -26.94 -13.85
N ASN A 11 -22.10 -26.59 -13.57
CA ASN A 11 -21.40 -26.89 -12.31
C ASN A 11 -21.01 -25.63 -11.53
N ILE A 12 -21.79 -24.56 -11.63
CA ILE A 12 -21.51 -23.27 -10.98
C ILE A 12 -21.33 -23.42 -9.45
N GLY A 13 -22.13 -24.26 -8.81
CA GLY A 13 -22.04 -24.52 -7.38
C GLY A 13 -20.72 -25.16 -6.92
N ASP A 14 -19.92 -25.73 -7.85
CA ASP A 14 -18.61 -26.32 -7.52
C ASP A 14 -17.52 -25.23 -7.41
N TRP A 15 -17.75 -24.01 -7.88
CA TRP A 15 -16.71 -22.97 -7.95
C TRP A 15 -17.14 -21.54 -7.59
N GLU A 16 -18.43 -21.20 -7.59
CA GLU A 16 -18.88 -19.83 -7.29
C GLU A 16 -18.57 -19.38 -5.85
N GLY A 17 -18.49 -20.33 -4.91
CA GLY A 17 -18.25 -20.08 -3.49
C GLY A 17 -16.80 -20.19 -3.04
N VAL A 18 -15.85 -20.44 -3.97
CA VAL A 18 -14.42 -20.48 -3.63
C VAL A 18 -13.85 -19.05 -3.49
N ASP A 19 -12.75 -18.95 -2.80
CA ASP A 19 -11.95 -17.71 -2.80
C ASP A 19 -11.42 -17.49 -4.24
N GLU A 20 -11.55 -16.32 -4.83
CA GLU A 20 -11.16 -16.03 -6.21
C GLU A 20 -11.79 -16.95 -7.30
N PRO A 21 -13.12 -17.00 -7.45
CA PRO A 21 -13.80 -17.99 -8.30
C PRO A 21 -13.41 -17.95 -9.77
N TRP A 22 -13.15 -16.76 -10.33
CA TRP A 22 -12.73 -16.62 -11.72
C TRP A 22 -11.32 -17.13 -11.99
N LEU A 23 -10.40 -16.96 -11.05
CA LEU A 23 -9.05 -17.53 -11.14
C LEU A 23 -9.11 -19.06 -11.03
N PHE A 24 -9.95 -19.58 -10.14
CA PHE A 24 -10.18 -21.01 -10.00
C PHE A 24 -10.75 -21.62 -11.29
N LEU A 25 -11.73 -20.98 -11.91
CA LEU A 25 -12.29 -21.43 -13.19
C LEU A 25 -11.22 -21.46 -14.29
N ALA A 26 -10.48 -20.37 -14.45
CA ALA A 26 -9.38 -20.29 -15.42
C ALA A 26 -8.32 -21.38 -15.19
N ALA A 27 -7.97 -21.64 -13.92
CA ALA A 27 -7.04 -22.73 -13.58
C ALA A 27 -7.61 -24.11 -13.90
N CYS A 28 -8.91 -24.33 -13.69
CA CYS A 28 -9.57 -25.59 -14.06
C CYS A 28 -9.55 -25.84 -15.56
N GLU A 29 -9.89 -24.82 -16.36
CA GLU A 29 -9.87 -24.91 -17.83
C GLU A 29 -8.45 -25.18 -18.35
N GLU A 30 -7.46 -24.43 -17.85
CA GLU A 30 -6.08 -24.60 -18.29
C GLU A 30 -5.51 -25.96 -17.90
N TYR A 31 -5.78 -26.44 -16.66
CA TYR A 31 -5.38 -27.77 -16.23
C TYR A 31 -6.03 -28.87 -17.08
N TYR A 32 -7.30 -28.72 -17.44
CA TYR A 32 -8.01 -29.65 -18.29
C TYR A 32 -7.35 -29.72 -19.66
N MET A 33 -7.08 -28.61 -20.30
CA MET A 33 -6.47 -28.54 -21.65
C MET A 33 -5.01 -29.01 -21.66
N CYS A 34 -4.23 -28.70 -20.64
CA CYS A 34 -2.81 -29.01 -20.61
C CYS A 34 -2.48 -30.40 -20.04
N CYS A 35 -3.23 -30.84 -19.02
CA CYS A 35 -2.88 -32.03 -18.26
C CYS A 35 -3.84 -33.23 -18.48
N LEU A 36 -5.13 -32.97 -18.73
CA LEU A 36 -6.11 -34.05 -18.86
C LEU A 36 -6.38 -34.45 -20.32
N THR A 37 -6.49 -33.47 -21.21
CA THR A 37 -6.69 -33.77 -22.66
C THR A 37 -5.40 -33.70 -23.46
N CYS A 38 -4.37 -33.05 -22.94
CA CYS A 38 -3.10 -32.78 -23.63
C CYS A 38 -3.28 -32.05 -24.98
N GLU A 39 -4.37 -31.31 -25.15
CA GLU A 39 -4.61 -30.47 -26.33
C GLU A 39 -3.64 -29.29 -26.42
N ARG A 40 -3.02 -28.94 -25.29
CA ARG A 40 -2.05 -27.85 -25.18
C ARG A 40 -0.85 -28.32 -24.35
N HIS A 41 0.36 -27.97 -24.77
CA HIS A 41 1.61 -28.34 -24.10
C HIS A 41 2.24 -27.16 -23.31
N PHE A 42 1.55 -26.04 -23.19
CA PHE A 42 2.00 -24.86 -22.46
C PHE A 42 0.81 -24.13 -21.84
N THR A 43 1.02 -23.54 -20.71
CA THR A 43 0.01 -22.69 -20.05
C THR A 43 0.01 -21.26 -20.61
N ARG A 44 -1.17 -20.66 -20.66
CA ARG A 44 -1.37 -19.24 -20.99
C ARG A 44 -1.74 -18.40 -19.76
N LEU A 45 -1.91 -19.05 -18.62
CA LEU A 45 -2.20 -18.32 -17.38
C LEU A 45 -0.98 -17.47 -16.98
N PRO A 46 -1.19 -16.18 -16.70
CA PRO A 46 -0.14 -15.36 -16.15
C PRO A 46 0.14 -15.76 -14.70
N ILE A 47 1.38 -15.58 -14.28
CA ILE A 47 1.75 -15.61 -12.87
C ILE A 47 1.68 -14.18 -12.35
N ALA A 48 0.98 -13.99 -11.24
CA ALA A 48 0.93 -12.72 -10.53
C ALA A 48 1.94 -12.75 -9.38
N VAL A 49 2.68 -11.67 -9.21
CA VAL A 49 3.46 -11.39 -8.00
C VAL A 49 3.14 -9.99 -7.52
N ASP A 50 3.19 -9.80 -6.21
CA ASP A 50 2.81 -8.57 -5.56
C ASP A 50 3.94 -8.06 -4.67
N ALA A 51 4.02 -6.75 -4.48
CA ALA A 51 4.96 -6.19 -3.52
C ALA A 51 4.55 -6.59 -2.09
N THR A 52 5.48 -7.02 -1.26
CA THR A 52 5.18 -7.46 0.11
C THR A 52 4.49 -6.37 0.95
N CYS A 53 4.89 -5.10 0.78
CA CYS A 53 4.25 -3.91 1.32
C CYS A 53 4.82 -2.67 0.61
N SER A 54 4.36 -2.38 -0.60
CA SER A 54 4.96 -1.40 -1.52
C SER A 54 5.20 -0.04 -0.88
N GLY A 55 4.18 0.53 -0.21
CA GLY A 55 4.31 1.84 0.40
C GLY A 55 5.36 1.94 1.51
N VAL A 56 5.56 0.86 2.30
CA VAL A 56 6.64 0.83 3.31
C VAL A 56 7.99 0.55 2.67
N GLN A 57 8.04 -0.26 1.60
CA GLN A 57 9.26 -0.46 0.80
C GLN A 57 9.78 0.87 0.22
N ILE A 58 8.89 1.68 -0.35
CA ILE A 58 9.21 3.02 -0.89
C ILE A 58 9.70 3.96 0.23
N LEU A 59 9.00 4.00 1.36
CA LEU A 59 9.39 4.85 2.49
C LEU A 59 10.71 4.41 3.12
N ALA A 60 10.97 3.10 3.21
CA ALA A 60 12.26 2.58 3.67
C ALA A 60 13.41 2.99 2.73
N GLY A 61 13.17 2.98 1.42
CA GLY A 61 14.10 3.49 0.42
C GLY A 61 14.36 4.99 0.56
N LEU A 62 13.31 5.80 0.71
CA LEU A 62 13.40 7.26 0.90
C LEU A 62 14.13 7.63 2.19
N ALA A 63 13.82 6.95 3.31
CA ALA A 63 14.48 7.15 4.60
C ALA A 63 15.89 6.55 4.67
N ARG A 64 16.22 5.66 3.74
CA ARG A 64 17.39 4.76 3.81
C ARG A 64 17.46 4.02 5.16
N ASP A 65 16.31 3.47 5.57
CA ASP A 65 16.11 2.76 6.84
C ASP A 65 16.27 1.26 6.64
N GLU A 66 17.41 0.69 7.08
CA GLU A 66 17.69 -0.74 7.01
C GLU A 66 16.67 -1.57 7.81
N SER A 67 16.25 -1.08 8.98
CA SER A 67 15.35 -1.82 9.86
C SER A 67 13.97 -2.00 9.24
N ALA A 68 13.41 -0.94 8.65
CA ALA A 68 12.16 -0.99 7.91
C ALA A 68 12.28 -1.84 6.63
N ALA A 69 13.37 -1.65 5.88
CA ALA A 69 13.66 -2.39 4.65
C ALA A 69 13.71 -3.92 4.86
N ARG A 70 14.29 -4.35 5.98
CA ARG A 70 14.34 -5.77 6.38
C ARG A 70 12.95 -6.35 6.62
N LEU A 71 12.09 -5.63 7.33
CA LEU A 71 10.74 -6.08 7.67
C LEU A 71 9.79 -6.20 6.48
N VAL A 72 10.08 -5.50 5.39
CA VAL A 72 9.28 -5.52 4.15
C VAL A 72 10.01 -6.18 2.98
N ASN A 73 10.99 -7.02 3.29
CA ASN A 73 11.69 -7.88 2.34
C ASN A 73 12.45 -7.13 1.21
N VAL A 74 12.89 -5.90 1.45
CA VAL A 74 13.84 -5.21 0.56
C VAL A 74 15.23 -5.84 0.68
N LEU A 75 15.59 -6.28 1.90
CA LEU A 75 16.87 -6.96 2.14
C LEU A 75 16.74 -8.47 2.00
N PRO A 76 17.82 -9.15 1.59
CA PRO A 76 17.83 -10.61 1.52
C PRO A 76 17.62 -11.24 2.90
N GLY A 77 17.00 -12.42 2.92
CA GLY A 77 16.74 -13.22 4.11
C GLY A 77 16.37 -14.64 3.77
N ASP A 78 16.63 -15.59 4.67
CA ASP A 78 16.32 -17.00 4.49
C ASP A 78 14.80 -17.29 4.50
N LYS A 79 14.03 -16.37 5.10
CA LYS A 79 12.57 -16.47 5.21
C LYS A 79 11.94 -15.10 5.00
N PRO A 80 10.70 -15.06 4.46
CA PRO A 80 9.98 -13.80 4.35
C PRO A 80 9.74 -13.20 5.72
N GLN A 81 9.98 -11.91 5.83
CA GLN A 81 9.69 -11.11 7.02
C GLN A 81 8.25 -10.60 6.96
N ASP A 82 7.69 -10.28 8.11
CA ASP A 82 6.30 -9.84 8.25
C ASP A 82 6.22 -8.61 9.17
N ALA A 83 6.19 -7.44 8.57
CA ALA A 83 6.05 -6.17 9.29
C ALA A 83 4.75 -6.11 10.12
N TYR A 84 3.69 -6.77 9.63
CA TYR A 84 2.40 -6.79 10.32
C TYR A 84 2.49 -7.56 11.62
N LYS A 85 3.14 -8.73 11.57
CA LYS A 85 3.41 -9.54 12.76
C LYS A 85 4.34 -8.82 13.73
N ALA A 86 5.40 -8.19 13.25
CA ALA A 86 6.32 -7.42 14.09
C ALA A 86 5.59 -6.32 14.88
N VAL A 87 4.69 -5.59 14.24
CA VAL A 87 3.86 -4.57 14.90
C VAL A 87 2.89 -5.22 15.91
N ALA A 88 2.29 -6.37 15.59
CA ALA A 88 1.41 -7.08 16.52
C ALA A 88 2.15 -7.52 17.78
N ASP A 89 3.33 -8.11 17.61
CA ASP A 89 4.17 -8.60 18.73
C ASP A 89 4.59 -7.44 19.68
N VAL A 90 4.98 -6.28 19.13
CA VAL A 90 5.33 -5.09 19.93
C VAL A 90 4.10 -4.45 20.59
N ALA A 91 2.93 -4.48 19.96
CA ALA A 91 1.70 -3.96 20.53
C ALA A 91 1.15 -4.84 21.66
N MET A 92 1.37 -6.15 21.60
CA MET A 92 0.77 -7.18 22.46
C MET A 92 0.76 -6.86 23.94
N PRO A 93 1.87 -6.41 24.58
CA PRO A 93 1.89 -6.12 26.02
C PRO A 93 0.92 -5.01 26.44
N ASN A 94 0.54 -4.14 25.53
CA ASN A 94 -0.33 -2.99 25.76
C ASN A 94 -1.80 -3.25 25.34
N ILE A 95 -2.12 -4.46 24.90
CA ILE A 95 -3.47 -4.85 24.48
C ILE A 95 -4.21 -5.44 25.68
N PRO A 96 -5.52 -5.11 25.86
CA PRO A 96 -6.32 -5.73 26.93
C PRO A 96 -6.25 -7.25 26.92
N VAL A 97 -6.02 -7.87 28.08
CA VAL A 97 -5.76 -9.32 28.23
C VAL A 97 -6.84 -10.16 27.55
N ARG A 98 -8.11 -9.72 27.61
CA ARG A 98 -9.23 -10.41 26.94
C ARG A 98 -9.05 -10.52 25.42
N LEU A 99 -8.39 -9.55 24.78
CA LEU A 99 -8.21 -9.47 23.33
C LEU A 99 -6.88 -10.09 22.85
N GLN A 100 -5.91 -10.29 23.75
CA GLN A 100 -4.59 -10.84 23.37
C GLN A 100 -4.66 -12.17 22.61
N PRO A 101 -5.49 -13.17 23.00
CA PRO A 101 -5.58 -14.44 22.28
C PRO A 101 -6.10 -14.31 20.83
N TYR A 102 -6.76 -13.20 20.49
CA TYR A 102 -7.33 -12.90 19.18
C TYR A 102 -6.49 -11.90 18.38
N THR A 103 -5.37 -11.44 18.97
CA THR A 103 -4.49 -10.44 18.35
C THR A 103 -3.37 -11.14 17.59
N ASP A 104 -3.45 -11.08 16.29
CA ASP A 104 -2.44 -11.60 15.37
C ASP A 104 -2.10 -10.57 14.27
N ARG A 105 -1.37 -11.02 13.24
CA ARG A 105 -1.05 -10.19 12.08
C ARG A 105 -2.28 -9.61 11.35
N LYS A 106 -3.45 -10.26 11.42
CA LYS A 106 -4.66 -9.78 10.74
C LYS A 106 -5.18 -8.49 11.36
N VAL A 107 -5.07 -8.37 12.70
CA VAL A 107 -5.47 -7.15 13.44
C VAL A 107 -4.65 -5.94 13.02
N THR A 108 -3.37 -6.10 12.75
CA THR A 108 -2.44 -5.02 12.40
C THR A 108 -2.32 -4.79 10.89
N LYS A 109 -2.58 -5.81 10.06
CA LYS A 109 -2.33 -5.79 8.61
C LYS A 109 -2.87 -4.53 7.92
N ARG A 110 -4.19 -4.28 8.00
CA ARG A 110 -4.80 -3.12 7.31
C ARG A 110 -4.32 -1.79 7.86
N THR A 111 -3.98 -1.72 9.16
CA THR A 111 -3.45 -0.50 9.78
C THR A 111 -2.04 -0.19 9.29
N VAL A 112 -1.17 -1.18 9.20
CA VAL A 112 0.21 -1.02 8.69
C VAL A 112 0.22 -0.78 7.18
N MET A 113 -0.54 -1.54 6.40
CA MET A 113 -0.67 -1.32 4.95
C MET A 113 -1.13 0.09 4.59
N THR A 114 -2.00 0.68 5.41
CA THR A 114 -2.55 2.02 5.16
C THR A 114 -1.75 3.15 5.85
N LEU A 115 -0.67 2.81 6.57
CA LEU A 115 0.24 3.79 7.17
C LEU A 115 0.84 4.74 6.12
N PRO A 116 1.45 4.25 5.02
CA PRO A 116 2.03 5.09 3.99
C PRO A 116 1.01 6.07 3.37
N TYR A 117 -0.25 5.70 3.40
CA TYR A 117 -1.38 6.49 2.90
C TYR A 117 -1.99 7.39 3.96
N ASN A 118 -1.25 7.65 5.05
CA ASN A 118 -1.59 8.57 6.12
C ASN A 118 -2.92 8.25 6.82
N SER A 119 -3.22 6.95 7.01
CA SER A 119 -4.42 6.51 7.71
C SER A 119 -4.47 7.09 9.14
N LYS A 120 -5.61 7.66 9.49
CA LYS A 120 -5.81 8.32 10.79
C LYS A 120 -6.39 7.33 11.82
N PRO A 121 -6.30 7.61 13.13
CA PRO A 121 -6.82 6.74 14.20
C PRO A 121 -8.27 6.29 13.99
N HIS A 122 -9.11 7.15 13.41
CA HIS A 122 -10.51 6.81 13.12
C HIS A 122 -10.64 5.65 12.11
N SER A 123 -9.85 5.67 11.02
CA SER A 123 -9.83 4.58 10.04
C SER A 123 -9.24 3.30 10.64
N ASN A 124 -8.15 3.43 11.41
CA ASN A 124 -7.55 2.29 12.10
C ASN A 124 -8.53 1.61 13.06
N ARG A 125 -9.36 2.41 13.77
CA ARG A 125 -10.40 1.89 14.66
C ARG A 125 -11.37 0.96 13.93
N LYS A 126 -11.79 1.34 12.71
CA LYS A 126 -12.67 0.51 11.88
C LYS A 126 -11.98 -0.80 11.48
N TYR A 127 -10.76 -0.74 10.94
CA TYR A 127 -10.03 -1.92 10.47
C TYR A 127 -9.73 -2.91 11.59
N ILE A 128 -9.29 -2.42 12.73
CA ILE A 128 -8.98 -3.25 13.91
C ILE A 128 -10.25 -3.92 14.43
N ARG A 129 -11.38 -3.18 14.51
CA ARG A 129 -12.63 -3.77 14.96
C ARG A 129 -13.13 -4.87 14.02
N GLU A 130 -13.07 -4.64 12.70
CA GLU A 130 -13.46 -5.65 11.70
C GLU A 130 -12.63 -6.93 11.86
N ALA A 131 -11.30 -6.81 12.04
CA ALA A 131 -10.43 -7.97 12.23
C ALA A 131 -10.78 -8.77 13.51
N TYR A 132 -11.11 -8.11 14.61
CA TYR A 132 -11.57 -8.81 15.81
C TYR A 132 -12.94 -9.47 15.64
N ILE A 133 -13.86 -8.85 14.93
CA ILE A 133 -15.17 -9.45 14.63
C ILE A 133 -14.97 -10.72 13.77
N GLU A 134 -14.10 -10.69 12.77
CA GLU A 134 -13.73 -11.86 11.98
C GLU A 134 -13.09 -12.97 12.83
N ALA A 135 -12.34 -12.60 13.88
CA ALA A 135 -11.80 -13.54 14.85
C ALA A 135 -12.83 -14.04 15.89
N GLY A 136 -14.07 -13.59 15.83
CA GLY A 136 -15.17 -14.05 16.69
C GLY A 136 -15.33 -13.27 18.00
N ILE A 137 -14.73 -12.08 18.14
CA ILE A 137 -14.84 -11.23 19.33
C ILE A 137 -15.14 -9.78 18.94
N ASP A 138 -16.12 -9.14 19.62
CA ASP A 138 -16.38 -7.70 19.45
C ASP A 138 -15.75 -6.92 20.62
N PRO A 139 -14.72 -6.07 20.36
CA PRO A 139 -14.11 -5.26 21.40
C PRO A 139 -15.04 -4.11 21.81
N THR A 140 -15.03 -3.76 23.10
CA THR A 140 -15.73 -2.57 23.57
C THR A 140 -15.12 -1.28 22.99
N PRO A 141 -15.86 -0.14 22.99
CA PRO A 141 -15.31 1.13 22.52
C PRO A 141 -14.04 1.57 23.26
N GLU A 142 -13.95 1.27 24.56
CA GLU A 142 -12.79 1.58 25.41
C GLU A 142 -11.59 0.70 25.07
N GLU A 143 -11.80 -0.62 24.98
CA GLU A 143 -10.78 -1.57 24.56
C GLU A 143 -10.21 -1.23 23.18
N LEU A 144 -11.10 -0.91 22.24
CA LEU A 144 -10.70 -0.53 20.89
C LEU A 144 -9.85 0.75 20.87
N THR A 145 -10.11 1.70 21.76
CA THR A 145 -9.30 2.91 21.90
C THR A 145 -7.89 2.57 22.39
N ILE A 146 -7.78 1.65 23.35
CA ILE A 146 -6.49 1.17 23.87
C ILE A 146 -5.71 0.44 22.76
N VAL A 147 -6.36 -0.48 22.04
CA VAL A 147 -5.73 -1.25 20.97
C VAL A 147 -5.23 -0.35 19.84
N VAL A 148 -6.05 0.61 19.38
CA VAL A 148 -5.63 1.57 18.34
C VAL A 148 -4.40 2.34 18.77
N LYS A 149 -4.35 2.78 20.04
CA LYS A 149 -3.17 3.46 20.57
C LYS A 149 -1.96 2.52 20.60
N ALA A 150 -2.10 1.31 21.16
CA ALA A 150 -1.03 0.33 21.27
C ALA A 150 -0.43 -0.02 19.89
N VAL A 151 -1.28 -0.25 18.87
CA VAL A 151 -0.83 -0.55 17.50
C VAL A 151 -0.10 0.65 16.89
N ARG A 152 -0.59 1.88 17.05
CA ARG A 152 0.08 3.07 16.53
C ARG A 152 1.41 3.37 17.23
N ASP A 153 1.49 3.14 18.53
CA ASP A 153 2.73 3.29 19.29
C ASP A 153 3.75 2.20 18.87
N ALA A 154 3.28 0.98 18.63
CA ALA A 154 4.10 -0.11 18.08
C ALA A 154 4.63 0.21 16.67
N MET A 155 3.82 0.79 15.79
CA MET A 155 4.29 1.22 14.46
C MET A 155 5.44 2.23 14.56
N ARG A 156 5.39 3.18 15.49
CA ARG A 156 6.49 4.14 15.72
C ARG A 156 7.77 3.48 16.21
N GLN A 157 7.65 2.38 16.97
CA GLN A 157 8.81 1.64 17.46
C GLN A 157 9.41 0.73 16.40
N VAL A 158 8.57 0.13 15.56
CA VAL A 158 8.96 -0.86 14.54
C VAL A 158 9.44 -0.18 13.26
N LEU A 159 8.86 0.97 12.90
CA LEU A 159 9.11 1.70 11.64
C LEU A 159 9.43 3.18 11.93
N PRO A 160 10.45 3.50 12.74
CA PRO A 160 10.73 4.88 13.16
C PRO A 160 11.06 5.80 11.99
N GLY A 161 11.95 5.39 11.08
CA GLY A 161 12.34 6.21 9.92
C GLY A 161 11.20 6.48 8.95
N VAL A 162 10.35 5.49 8.73
CA VAL A 162 9.13 5.63 7.92
C VAL A 162 8.22 6.70 8.52
N MET A 163 7.99 6.65 9.83
CA MET A 163 7.15 7.62 10.52
C MET A 163 7.76 9.03 10.50
N GLU A 164 9.06 9.15 10.67
CA GLU A 164 9.78 10.43 10.68
C GLU A 164 9.71 11.13 9.32
N VAL A 165 9.92 10.40 8.22
CA VAL A 165 9.76 10.94 6.86
C VAL A 165 8.33 11.42 6.62
N MET A 166 7.32 10.65 7.01
CA MET A 166 5.91 11.04 6.83
C MET A 166 5.54 12.28 7.65
N GLU A 167 5.99 12.37 8.91
CA GLU A 167 5.76 13.52 9.78
C GLU A 167 6.49 14.77 9.25
N TRP A 168 7.70 14.61 8.72
CA TRP A 168 8.44 15.68 8.06
C TRP A 168 7.70 16.20 6.83
N ILE A 169 7.24 15.32 5.92
CA ILE A 169 6.45 15.71 4.74
C ILE A 169 5.21 16.51 5.18
N GLU A 170 4.46 16.02 6.17
CA GLU A 170 3.24 16.69 6.66
C GLU A 170 3.55 18.09 7.22
N LYS A 171 4.66 18.23 7.94
CA LYS A 171 5.10 19.50 8.52
C LYS A 171 5.52 20.51 7.43
N GLU A 172 6.40 20.08 6.50
CA GLU A 172 6.90 20.96 5.43
C GLU A 172 5.78 21.43 4.50
N VAL A 173 4.90 20.52 4.08
CA VAL A 173 3.72 20.89 3.30
C VAL A 173 2.86 21.89 4.05
N GLY A 174 2.70 21.74 5.37
CA GLY A 174 1.98 22.70 6.19
C GLY A 174 2.64 24.10 6.20
N VAL A 175 3.96 24.18 6.16
CA VAL A 175 4.71 25.45 6.07
C VAL A 175 4.53 26.07 4.69
N ILE A 176 4.79 25.31 3.62
CA ILE A 176 4.68 25.75 2.22
C ILE A 176 3.29 26.29 1.92
N MET A 177 2.24 25.57 2.28
CA MET A 177 0.87 25.98 1.98
C MET A 177 0.43 27.22 2.80
N ARG A 178 0.95 27.41 4.02
CA ARG A 178 0.69 28.61 4.83
C ARG A 178 1.48 29.83 4.38
N SER A 179 2.60 29.64 3.68
CA SER A 179 3.37 30.77 3.10
C SER A 179 2.76 31.35 1.81
N GLY A 180 1.61 30.83 1.36
CA GLY A 180 0.86 31.36 0.23
C GLY A 180 0.91 30.53 -1.05
N ALA A 181 1.51 29.34 -1.01
CA ALA A 181 1.46 28.42 -2.16
C ALA A 181 0.01 27.99 -2.44
N THR A 182 -0.37 27.94 -3.72
CA THR A 182 -1.72 27.56 -4.17
C THR A 182 -1.83 26.08 -4.53
N HIS A 183 -0.71 25.43 -4.79
CA HIS A 183 -0.59 24.02 -5.18
C HIS A 183 0.81 23.52 -4.83
N LEU A 184 1.01 22.22 -4.94
CA LEU A 184 2.32 21.57 -4.97
C LEU A 184 2.52 20.93 -6.34
N GLU A 185 3.74 20.99 -6.86
CA GLU A 185 4.10 20.34 -8.11
C GLU A 185 5.44 19.65 -7.96
N TRP A 186 5.56 18.44 -8.50
CA TRP A 186 6.83 17.71 -8.58
C TRP A 186 6.86 16.78 -9.79
N THR A 187 8.05 16.52 -10.29
CA THR A 187 8.28 15.54 -11.35
C THR A 187 8.76 14.22 -10.73
N THR A 188 8.12 13.13 -11.12
CA THR A 188 8.49 11.78 -10.68
C THR A 188 9.73 11.27 -11.41
N PRO A 189 10.42 10.22 -10.90
CA PRO A 189 11.55 9.62 -11.61
C PRO A 189 11.22 9.09 -13.01
N SER A 190 9.96 8.72 -13.26
CA SER A 190 9.48 8.32 -14.60
C SER A 190 9.13 9.51 -15.52
N GLY A 191 9.35 10.75 -15.07
CA GLY A 191 9.07 11.97 -15.84
C GLY A 191 7.62 12.47 -15.80
N PHE A 192 6.75 11.83 -15.00
CA PHE A 192 5.38 12.28 -14.83
C PHE A 192 5.33 13.51 -13.89
N VAL A 193 4.63 14.57 -14.32
CA VAL A 193 4.43 15.77 -13.50
C VAL A 193 3.18 15.62 -12.66
N VAL A 194 3.33 15.63 -11.35
CA VAL A 194 2.23 15.62 -10.39
C VAL A 194 1.88 17.06 -10.03
N HIS A 195 0.65 17.46 -10.30
CA HIS A 195 0.12 18.77 -9.94
C HIS A 195 -1.00 18.60 -8.89
N GLN A 196 -0.67 18.88 -7.63
CA GLN A 196 -1.60 18.75 -6.51
C GLN A 196 -2.19 20.09 -6.11
N LYS A 197 -3.43 20.38 -6.54
CA LYS A 197 -4.21 21.55 -6.17
C LYS A 197 -5.48 21.13 -5.42
N LEU A 198 -5.57 21.48 -4.16
CA LEU A 198 -6.66 21.04 -3.27
C LEU A 198 -7.26 22.25 -2.57
N ASN A 199 -8.43 22.66 -3.02
CA ASN A 199 -9.16 23.79 -2.46
C ASN A 199 -10.23 23.33 -1.45
N LYS A 200 -10.72 24.25 -0.63
CA LYS A 200 -11.89 24.02 0.20
C LYS A 200 -13.11 23.83 -0.68
N LYS A 201 -14.06 23.04 -0.20
CA LYS A 201 -15.33 22.83 -0.90
C LYS A 201 -16.35 23.87 -0.45
N HIS A 202 -17.07 24.42 -1.41
CA HIS A 202 -18.32 25.10 -1.12
C HIS A 202 -19.33 24.01 -0.73
N VAL A 203 -20.01 24.19 0.40
CA VAL A 203 -20.94 23.21 0.95
C VAL A 203 -22.27 23.83 1.25
N GLU A 204 -23.34 23.15 0.85
CA GLU A 204 -24.72 23.52 1.15
C GLU A 204 -25.37 22.47 2.05
N SER A 205 -26.17 22.94 2.99
CA SER A 205 -26.91 22.05 3.89
C SER A 205 -28.35 21.94 3.43
N LEU A 206 -28.72 20.75 3.00
CA LEU A 206 -30.07 20.40 2.57
C LEU A 206 -30.82 19.74 3.73
N ARG A 207 -32.06 20.16 3.96
CA ARG A 207 -32.98 19.45 4.85
C ARG A 207 -33.79 18.46 4.02
N LEU A 208 -33.63 17.18 4.32
CA LEU A 208 -34.39 16.11 3.69
C LEU A 208 -35.40 15.57 4.70
N GLN A 209 -36.65 15.45 4.29
CA GLN A 209 -37.67 14.77 5.06
C GLN A 209 -37.97 13.44 4.36
N LEU A 210 -37.57 12.35 4.98
CA LEU A 210 -37.83 10.99 4.48
C LEU A 210 -38.50 10.17 5.57
N LEU A 211 -39.59 9.54 5.23
CA LEU A 211 -40.36 8.66 6.15
C LEU A 211 -40.65 9.32 7.51
N GLY A 212 -41.02 10.59 7.50
CA GLY A 212 -41.36 11.35 8.72
C GLY A 212 -40.17 11.80 9.57
N LYS A 213 -38.93 11.46 9.18
CA LYS A 213 -37.69 11.93 9.84
C LYS A 213 -37.06 13.06 9.05
N ILE A 214 -36.63 14.10 9.76
CA ILE A 214 -35.87 15.20 9.17
C ILE A 214 -34.40 14.90 9.34
N SER A 215 -33.67 14.80 8.23
CA SER A 215 -32.21 14.64 8.18
C SER A 215 -31.58 15.86 7.54
N LYS A 216 -30.45 16.31 8.08
CA LYS A 216 -29.64 17.36 7.49
C LYS A 216 -28.47 16.71 6.74
N VAL A 217 -28.40 16.91 5.43
CA VAL A 217 -27.33 16.41 4.58
C VAL A 217 -26.53 17.60 4.08
N THR A 218 -25.21 17.50 4.19
CA THR A 218 -24.28 18.51 3.64
C THR A 218 -23.73 18.01 2.32
N VAL A 219 -23.96 18.77 1.26
CA VAL A 219 -23.54 18.43 -0.11
C VAL A 219 -22.47 19.41 -0.55
N ALA A 220 -21.39 18.93 -1.15
CA ALA A 220 -20.39 19.75 -1.78
C ALA A 220 -20.88 20.18 -3.17
N THR A 221 -20.94 21.48 -3.43
CA THR A 221 -21.48 22.07 -4.66
C THR A 221 -20.40 22.62 -5.60
N GLY A 222 -19.13 22.60 -5.17
CA GLY A 222 -18.00 23.05 -5.99
C GLY A 222 -16.74 23.29 -5.15
N ASP A 223 -15.69 23.74 -5.81
CA ASP A 223 -14.47 24.22 -5.16
C ASP A 223 -14.54 25.74 -4.95
N THR A 224 -14.01 26.20 -3.82
CA THR A 224 -13.72 27.62 -3.60
C THR A 224 -12.32 27.95 -4.10
N ASP A 225 -11.97 29.25 -4.17
CA ASP A 225 -10.59 29.67 -4.46
C ASP A 225 -9.65 29.55 -3.24
N GLU A 226 -10.20 29.17 -2.09
CA GLU A 226 -9.42 29.04 -0.84
C GLU A 226 -8.71 27.69 -0.75
N VAL A 227 -7.39 27.73 -0.56
CA VAL A 227 -6.55 26.54 -0.41
C VAL A 227 -6.90 25.75 0.86
N ASN A 228 -7.04 24.43 0.73
CA ASN A 228 -7.24 23.53 1.85
C ASN A 228 -5.90 23.00 2.38
N VAL A 229 -5.24 23.75 3.23
CA VAL A 229 -3.94 23.41 3.84
C VAL A 229 -3.98 22.03 4.51
N GLN A 230 -5.04 21.73 5.28
CA GLN A 230 -5.13 20.45 5.98
C GLN A 230 -5.26 19.27 5.02
N LYS A 231 -5.97 19.45 3.92
CA LYS A 231 -6.08 18.40 2.89
C LYS A 231 -4.75 18.19 2.18
N HIS A 232 -4.00 19.25 1.85
CA HIS A 232 -2.64 19.12 1.31
C HIS A 232 -1.74 18.33 2.28
N LYS A 233 -1.69 18.69 3.55
CA LYS A 233 -0.91 17.97 4.56
C LYS A 233 -1.23 16.48 4.62
N ASN A 234 -2.52 16.12 4.55
CA ASN A 234 -2.96 14.74 4.67
C ASN A 234 -2.73 13.90 3.42
N THR A 235 -2.70 14.51 2.22
CA THR A 235 -2.68 13.78 0.94
C THR A 235 -1.33 13.81 0.25
N THR A 236 -0.41 14.69 0.63
CA THR A 236 0.89 14.78 -0.10
C THR A 236 1.74 13.54 0.10
N SER A 237 1.90 13.04 1.33
CA SER A 237 2.65 11.79 1.56
C SER A 237 2.06 10.61 0.77
N PRO A 238 0.75 10.32 0.82
CA PRO A 238 0.13 9.32 -0.05
C PRO A 238 0.43 9.52 -1.54
N ASN A 239 0.26 10.75 -2.05
CA ASN A 239 0.46 11.02 -3.48
C ASN A 239 1.92 10.87 -3.90
N LEU A 240 2.87 11.27 -3.04
CA LEU A 240 4.30 11.06 -3.28
C LEU A 240 4.62 9.57 -3.36
N ILE A 241 4.15 8.78 -2.39
CA ILE A 241 4.40 7.34 -2.35
C ILE A 241 3.79 6.64 -3.56
N HIS A 242 2.53 6.91 -3.90
CA HIS A 242 1.89 6.36 -5.10
C HIS A 242 2.61 6.76 -6.39
N SER A 243 3.13 8.00 -6.47
CA SER A 243 3.86 8.44 -7.65
C SER A 243 5.20 7.74 -7.82
N LEU A 244 5.85 7.37 -6.72
CA LEU A 244 7.10 6.58 -6.73
C LEU A 244 6.85 5.11 -7.02
N ASP A 245 5.80 4.54 -6.43
CA ASP A 245 5.36 3.17 -6.69
C ASP A 245 5.04 2.97 -8.19
N ALA A 246 4.25 3.88 -8.76
CA ALA A 246 3.99 3.91 -10.19
C ALA A 246 5.28 4.12 -11.02
N SER A 247 6.21 4.95 -10.56
CA SER A 247 7.47 5.19 -11.27
C SER A 247 8.36 3.93 -11.30
N LEU A 248 8.40 3.16 -10.21
CA LEU A 248 9.10 1.88 -10.16
C LEU A 248 8.57 0.93 -11.25
N LEU A 249 7.25 0.79 -11.34
CA LEU A 249 6.63 -0.06 -12.36
C LEU A 249 6.85 0.49 -13.77
N HIS A 250 6.66 1.79 -14.01
CA HIS A 250 6.89 2.39 -15.32
C HIS A 250 8.32 2.16 -15.82
N LEU A 251 9.33 2.45 -14.99
CA LEU A 251 10.73 2.31 -15.37
C LEU A 251 11.14 0.85 -15.57
N ALA A 252 10.65 -0.08 -14.75
CA ALA A 252 10.89 -1.50 -14.92
C ALA A 252 10.26 -2.03 -16.21
N THR A 253 9.02 -1.63 -16.51
CA THR A 253 8.28 -2.13 -17.69
C THR A 253 8.79 -1.56 -19.00
N LEU A 254 9.40 -0.37 -19.03
CA LEU A 254 10.05 0.16 -20.22
C LEU A 254 11.19 -0.73 -20.75
N ARG A 255 11.74 -1.58 -19.89
CA ARG A 255 12.86 -2.50 -20.19
C ARG A 255 12.41 -3.95 -20.34
N PHE A 256 11.12 -4.21 -20.18
CA PHE A 256 10.56 -5.55 -20.23
C PHE A 256 9.84 -5.79 -21.57
N ASP A 257 10.42 -6.64 -22.41
CA ASP A 257 9.95 -6.91 -23.77
C ASP A 257 9.15 -8.23 -23.84
N ALA A 258 8.08 -8.33 -23.03
CA ALA A 258 7.16 -9.46 -23.04
C ALA A 258 5.74 -9.03 -22.63
N PRO A 259 4.70 -9.84 -22.92
CA PRO A 259 3.34 -9.52 -22.47
C PRO A 259 3.25 -9.36 -20.96
N LEU A 260 2.62 -8.26 -20.54
CA LEU A 260 2.55 -7.81 -19.15
C LEU A 260 1.15 -7.27 -18.85
N ALA A 261 0.68 -7.50 -17.64
CA ALA A 261 -0.44 -6.78 -17.05
C ALA A 261 -0.05 -6.20 -15.69
N LEU A 262 -0.59 -5.04 -15.35
CA LEU A 262 -0.34 -4.34 -14.09
C LEU A 262 -1.67 -4.10 -13.39
N ILE A 263 -1.74 -4.42 -12.11
CA ILE A 263 -2.88 -4.12 -11.25
C ILE A 263 -2.32 -3.47 -9.97
N HIS A 264 -2.31 -2.13 -9.93
CA HIS A 264 -1.66 -1.37 -8.86
C HIS A 264 -0.17 -1.74 -8.71
N ASP A 265 0.22 -2.32 -7.58
CA ASP A 265 1.56 -2.81 -7.25
C ASP A 265 1.78 -4.29 -7.61
N SER A 266 0.76 -4.96 -8.16
CA SER A 266 0.84 -6.33 -8.64
C SER A 266 1.23 -6.38 -10.12
N VAL A 267 2.14 -7.26 -10.48
CA VAL A 267 2.61 -7.49 -11.85
C VAL A 267 2.31 -8.91 -12.29
N LEU A 268 1.83 -9.05 -13.53
CA LEU A 268 1.46 -10.35 -14.11
C LEU A 268 2.17 -10.54 -15.44
N CYS A 269 2.87 -11.65 -15.60
CA CYS A 269 3.46 -12.04 -16.88
C CYS A 269 3.50 -13.56 -17.03
N ARG A 270 4.03 -14.05 -18.15
CA ARG A 270 4.22 -15.50 -18.32
C ARG A 270 5.24 -16.04 -17.32
N ALA A 271 5.07 -17.28 -16.88
CA ALA A 271 5.97 -17.93 -15.93
C ALA A 271 7.45 -17.90 -16.39
N THR A 272 7.70 -18.06 -17.69
CA THR A 272 9.03 -18.02 -18.28
C THR A 272 9.71 -16.66 -18.20
N ASP A 273 8.95 -15.58 -18.09
CA ASP A 273 9.47 -14.21 -18.13
C ASP A 273 9.54 -13.58 -16.72
N MET A 274 8.93 -14.25 -15.72
CA MET A 274 8.83 -13.72 -14.36
C MET A 274 10.20 -13.47 -13.72
N GLY A 275 11.20 -14.32 -14.00
CA GLY A 275 12.56 -14.12 -13.48
C GLY A 275 13.20 -12.81 -13.97
N VAL A 276 13.01 -12.47 -15.24
CA VAL A 276 13.50 -11.22 -15.84
C VAL A 276 12.77 -10.03 -15.25
N LEU A 277 11.43 -10.09 -15.19
CA LEU A 277 10.61 -9.01 -14.62
C LEU A 277 10.97 -8.75 -13.15
N SER A 278 11.08 -9.82 -12.37
CA SER A 278 11.47 -9.75 -10.96
C SER A 278 12.85 -9.12 -10.75
N TYR A 279 13.82 -9.40 -11.63
CA TYR A 279 15.14 -8.75 -11.61
C TYR A 279 15.03 -7.26 -11.97
N LEU A 280 14.30 -6.90 -13.01
CA LEU A 280 14.11 -5.51 -13.44
C LEU A 280 13.44 -4.65 -12.36
N LEU A 281 12.49 -5.20 -11.61
CA LEU A 281 11.85 -4.51 -10.48
C LEU A 281 12.88 -4.17 -9.38
N ARG A 282 13.76 -5.12 -9.03
CA ARG A 282 14.82 -4.90 -8.04
C ARG A 282 15.86 -3.89 -8.53
N GLU A 283 16.30 -4.03 -9.76
CA GLU A 283 17.25 -3.10 -10.37
C GLU A 283 16.69 -1.67 -10.45
N THR A 284 15.40 -1.55 -10.74
CA THR A 284 14.72 -0.24 -10.73
C THR A 284 14.62 0.33 -9.31
N TYR A 285 14.34 -0.49 -8.29
CA TYR A 285 14.37 -0.04 -6.90
C TYR A 285 15.77 0.45 -6.50
N MET A 286 16.81 -0.31 -6.84
CA MET A 286 18.21 0.11 -6.64
C MET A 286 18.47 1.45 -7.34
N TYR A 287 18.13 1.60 -8.61
CA TYR A 287 18.26 2.86 -9.34
C TYR A 287 17.57 4.04 -8.62
N LEU A 288 16.34 3.84 -8.15
CA LEU A 288 15.57 4.90 -7.50
C LEU A 288 16.18 5.35 -6.16
N PHE A 289 16.78 4.46 -5.38
CA PHE A 289 17.16 4.75 -4.00
C PHE A 289 18.67 4.65 -3.69
N ALA A 290 19.47 4.01 -4.55
CA ALA A 290 20.94 4.00 -4.41
C ALA A 290 21.60 5.08 -5.26
N GLU A 291 21.14 5.21 -6.53
CA GLU A 291 21.76 6.12 -7.49
C GLU A 291 21.17 7.53 -7.46
N ASN A 292 19.99 7.70 -6.83
CA ASN A 292 19.27 8.96 -6.75
C ASN A 292 18.94 9.32 -5.29
N ASP A 293 18.89 10.60 -5.00
CA ASP A 293 18.46 11.15 -3.72
C ASP A 293 17.09 11.84 -3.88
N TYR A 294 16.10 11.04 -4.26
CA TYR A 294 14.80 11.56 -4.66
C TYR A 294 14.08 12.34 -3.57
N LEU A 295 14.31 12.03 -2.28
CA LEU A 295 13.65 12.77 -1.20
C LEU A 295 14.17 14.21 -1.10
N ASN A 296 15.48 14.44 -1.27
CA ASN A 296 16.07 15.78 -1.35
C ASN A 296 15.67 16.50 -2.64
N ASP A 297 15.59 15.79 -3.77
CA ASP A 297 15.12 16.35 -5.04
C ASP A 297 13.67 16.82 -4.92
N TRP A 298 12.79 16.00 -4.36
CA TRP A 298 11.41 16.37 -4.10
C TRP A 298 11.31 17.56 -3.15
N ALA A 299 12.08 17.57 -2.06
CA ALA A 299 12.14 18.70 -1.12
C ALA A 299 12.48 20.01 -1.82
N THR A 300 13.45 19.96 -2.73
CA THR A 300 13.86 21.11 -3.55
C THR A 300 12.74 21.56 -4.49
N GLN A 301 12.12 20.62 -5.20
CA GLN A 301 11.04 20.92 -6.16
C GLN A 301 9.84 21.61 -5.50
N VAL A 302 9.43 21.15 -4.32
CA VAL A 302 8.28 21.73 -3.60
C VAL A 302 8.64 22.95 -2.75
N GLY A 303 9.92 23.29 -2.59
CA GLY A 303 10.40 24.42 -1.79
C GLY A 303 10.35 24.16 -0.28
N ALA A 304 10.69 22.95 0.16
CA ALA A 304 10.79 22.60 1.58
C ALA A 304 11.83 23.48 2.29
N GLN A 305 11.56 23.85 3.55
CA GLN A 305 12.39 24.77 4.33
C GLN A 305 13.46 24.04 5.16
N THR A 306 13.23 22.76 5.45
CA THR A 306 14.17 21.93 6.22
C THR A 306 14.61 20.71 5.42
N LYS A 307 15.78 20.17 5.75
CA LYS A 307 16.26 18.94 5.12
C LYS A 307 15.42 17.74 5.54
N PRO A 308 15.21 16.77 4.63
CA PRO A 308 14.52 15.54 4.99
C PRO A 308 15.31 14.68 5.98
N PRO A 309 14.63 13.93 6.85
CA PRO A 309 15.26 13.01 7.78
C PRO A 309 15.68 11.73 7.02
N ILE A 310 16.99 11.58 6.80
CA ILE A 310 17.57 10.38 6.18
C ILE A 310 18.40 9.66 7.23
N ILE A 311 18.10 8.40 7.50
CA ILE A 311 18.81 7.56 8.49
C ILE A 311 20.14 7.07 7.92
N ASP A 312 20.18 6.77 6.63
CA ASP A 312 21.34 6.36 5.85
C ASP A 312 22.03 5.07 6.34
N THR A 313 21.24 4.11 6.81
CA THR A 313 21.72 2.77 7.22
C THR A 313 21.50 1.71 6.14
N LEU A 314 20.51 1.89 5.28
CA LEU A 314 20.16 0.98 4.19
C LEU A 314 21.14 1.12 3.04
N LYS A 315 21.59 -0.03 2.52
CA LYS A 315 22.24 -0.16 1.21
C LYS A 315 21.22 -0.69 0.21
N PRO A 316 20.57 0.17 -0.61
CA PRO A 316 19.49 -0.26 -1.48
C PRO A 316 19.91 -1.29 -2.52
N GLU A 317 21.20 -1.37 -2.86
CA GLU A 317 21.79 -2.35 -3.78
C GLU A 317 21.53 -3.80 -3.33
N SER A 318 21.41 -4.01 -2.03
CA SER A 318 21.15 -5.34 -1.44
C SER A 318 19.79 -5.93 -1.89
N VAL A 319 18.88 -5.12 -2.44
CA VAL A 319 17.58 -5.59 -2.96
C VAL A 319 17.73 -6.61 -4.09
N ILE A 320 18.81 -6.54 -4.85
CA ILE A 320 19.12 -7.47 -5.96
C ILE A 320 19.12 -8.93 -5.49
N GLU A 321 19.61 -9.16 -4.28
CA GLU A 321 19.70 -10.49 -3.66
C GLU A 321 18.43 -10.90 -2.91
N SER A 322 17.45 -10.01 -2.75
CA SER A 322 16.23 -10.30 -2.02
C SER A 322 15.30 -11.22 -2.80
N THR A 323 14.99 -12.39 -2.25
CA THR A 323 14.05 -13.35 -2.85
C THR A 323 12.59 -12.90 -2.70
N TYR A 324 12.27 -12.21 -1.61
CA TYR A 324 10.90 -11.92 -1.19
C TYR A 324 10.46 -10.46 -1.39
N PHE A 325 11.19 -9.68 -2.19
CA PHE A 325 10.85 -8.28 -2.49
C PHE A 325 9.49 -8.16 -3.20
N PHE A 326 9.29 -8.96 -4.24
CA PHE A 326 8.00 -9.27 -4.87
C PHE A 326 7.78 -10.78 -4.81
N CYS A 327 6.60 -11.23 -4.39
CA CYS A 327 6.28 -12.65 -4.24
C CYS A 327 4.77 -12.95 -4.39
#